data_7fc656ad14f7e446a6befcee05a1dbea
#
_entry.id   7fc656ad14f7e446a6befcee05a1dbea
#
_cell.length_a   1.000
_cell.length_b   1.000
_cell.length_c   1.000
_cell.angle_alpha   90.00
_cell.angle_beta   90.00
_cell.angle_gamma   90.00
#
_symmetry.space_group_name_H-M   'P 1'
#
loop_
_entity.id
_entity.type
_entity.pdbx_description
1 polymer ?
#
loop_
_entity_poly.entity_id
_entity_poly.type
_entity_poly.pdbx_seq_one_letter_code
_entity_poly.pdbx_strand_id
1 'polypeptide(L)'
;MNATAVVRATAAVQFPLHRVHSSGDNYTATATVATTSAIECRNLSYSVRTRQGNFVPILTDCSLSIPSGQFWMLLGPNGCGKSTLLKILGGLLNPSGGYLHVKKPRSFVFQNPDHQVVMPTVEADVAFGLGKFSMANDEITSRVAKALDAVGMHEYLQRPIQTLSGGQKQRVAIAGALAEACKVLLLDELTSFLDEDDQFKACASSKGTTALWVTHRLEELEYADGAIYMEDGKVVLQGNASTIKNFVESKQASYIKQINS
;
A
#
# COMPACT_ATOMS: atom_id res chain seq x y z
N MET A 1 29.04 29.73 22.55
CA MET A 1 29.79 28.89 21.63
C MET A 1 28.85 28.53 20.51
N ASN A 2 29.02 29.16 19.35
CA ASN A 2 28.12 29.01 18.18
C ASN A 2 28.53 27.80 17.36
N ALA A 3 27.59 26.87 17.11
CA ALA A 3 27.76 25.83 16.13
C ALA A 3 26.92 26.16 14.89
N THR A 4 27.59 26.59 13.82
CA THR A 4 27.05 26.92 12.52
C THR A 4 26.85 25.64 11.73
N ALA A 5 25.58 25.32 11.36
CA ALA A 5 25.26 24.21 10.48
C ALA A 5 25.51 24.61 9.03
N VAL A 6 26.42 23.88 8.36
CA VAL A 6 26.73 24.03 6.93
C VAL A 6 25.68 23.25 6.11
N VAL A 7 24.86 23.99 5.37
CA VAL A 7 23.97 23.43 4.34
C VAL A 7 24.80 23.22 3.07
N ARG A 8 24.98 21.96 2.66
CA ARG A 8 25.54 21.63 1.34
C ARG A 8 24.39 21.48 0.33
N ALA A 9 24.38 22.37 -0.64
CA ALA A 9 23.55 22.28 -1.83
C ALA A 9 24.11 21.19 -2.76
N THR A 10 23.28 20.23 -3.15
CA THR A 10 23.60 19.23 -4.19
C THR A 10 23.10 19.74 -5.53
N ALA A 11 24.01 19.86 -6.49
CA ALA A 11 23.77 20.31 -7.85
C ALA A 11 22.90 19.31 -8.64
N ALA A 12 21.95 19.85 -9.40
CA ALA A 12 21.15 19.12 -10.35
C ALA A 12 22.00 18.79 -11.58
N VAL A 13 22.10 17.50 -11.92
CA VAL A 13 22.70 17.03 -13.18
C VAL A 13 21.64 17.11 -14.27
N GLN A 14 21.83 18.01 -15.24
CA GLN A 14 21.04 18.09 -16.46
C GLN A 14 21.60 17.12 -17.49
N PHE A 15 20.72 16.24 -18.04
CA PHE A 15 21.03 15.43 -19.21
C PHE A 15 20.59 16.15 -20.51
N PRO A 16 21.38 16.06 -21.59
CA PRO A 16 21.06 16.77 -22.83
C PRO A 16 19.94 16.10 -23.62
N LEU A 17 18.99 16.91 -24.10
CA LEU A 17 17.92 16.51 -24.99
C LEU A 17 18.51 16.34 -26.41
N HIS A 18 18.50 15.11 -26.93
CA HIS A 18 18.72 14.87 -28.36
C HIS A 18 17.46 15.26 -29.17
N ARG A 19 17.62 16.23 -30.05
CA ARG A 19 16.62 16.68 -31.02
C ARG A 19 16.62 15.70 -32.20
N VAL A 20 15.54 14.94 -32.36
CA VAL A 20 15.28 14.17 -33.58
C VAL A 20 14.32 14.96 -34.44
N HIS A 21 14.76 15.31 -35.66
CA HIS A 21 13.89 15.83 -36.73
C HIS A 21 13.00 14.69 -37.26
N SER A 22 11.69 14.86 -37.25
CA SER A 22 10.76 14.03 -38.01
C SER A 22 9.83 14.89 -38.85
N SER A 23 9.79 14.54 -40.11
CA SER A 23 8.83 14.92 -41.14
C SER A 23 7.40 14.55 -40.75
N GLY A 24 6.46 15.39 -41.17
CA GLY A 24 5.07 15.32 -40.77
C GLY A 24 4.31 14.09 -41.25
N ASP A 25 3.46 13.61 -40.34
CA ASP A 25 2.22 12.90 -40.66
C ASP A 25 1.20 13.23 -39.58
N ASN A 26 0.03 13.70 -40.03
CA ASN A 26 -1.12 14.06 -39.21
C ASN A 26 -1.73 12.82 -38.55
N TYR A 27 -1.32 12.48 -37.34
CA TYR A 27 -2.11 11.62 -36.48
C TYR A 27 -2.79 12.47 -35.39
N THR A 28 -4.13 12.41 -35.38
CA THR A 28 -4.94 12.89 -34.27
C THR A 28 -4.50 12.18 -33.01
N ALA A 29 -3.67 12.83 -32.22
CA ALA A 29 -3.27 12.35 -30.86
C ALA A 29 -4.49 12.44 -29.97
N THR A 30 -5.15 11.30 -29.73
CA THR A 30 -5.97 11.11 -28.54
C THR A 30 -5.05 11.32 -27.35
N ALA A 31 -5.26 12.41 -26.62
CA ALA A 31 -4.53 12.70 -25.40
C ALA A 31 -4.80 11.58 -24.39
N THR A 32 -3.93 10.60 -24.34
CA THR A 32 -3.85 9.64 -23.23
C THR A 32 -3.50 10.48 -22.01
N VAL A 33 -4.48 10.66 -21.13
CA VAL A 33 -4.26 11.23 -19.78
C VAL A 33 -3.20 10.33 -19.13
N ALA A 34 -1.99 10.82 -19.00
CA ALA A 34 -0.92 10.10 -18.32
C ALA A 34 -1.36 9.91 -16.85
N THR A 35 -1.86 8.73 -16.54
CA THR A 35 -2.24 8.38 -15.16
C THR A 35 -0.97 8.39 -14.33
N THR A 36 -0.85 9.37 -13.44
CA THR A 36 0.31 9.49 -12.57
C THR A 36 0.32 8.32 -11.59
N SER A 37 1.40 7.54 -11.55
CA SER A 37 1.58 6.45 -10.59
C SER A 37 1.59 6.98 -9.16
N ALA A 38 0.89 6.29 -8.27
CA ALA A 38 0.95 6.55 -6.83
C ALA A 38 2.08 5.75 -6.16
N ILE A 39 2.34 4.56 -6.69
CA ILE A 39 3.45 3.69 -6.28
C ILE A 39 4.20 3.30 -7.53
N GLU A 40 5.52 3.48 -7.52
CA GLU A 40 6.40 3.02 -8.58
C GLU A 40 7.71 2.52 -7.99
N CYS A 41 8.10 1.30 -8.34
CA CYS A 41 9.45 0.82 -8.05
C CYS A 41 10.05 0.16 -9.29
N ARG A 42 11.38 0.25 -9.41
CA ARG A 42 12.15 -0.34 -10.51
C ARG A 42 13.40 -1.02 -9.94
N ASN A 43 13.56 -2.29 -10.28
CA ASN A 43 14.70 -3.12 -9.85
C ASN A 43 14.93 -3.07 -8.33
N LEU A 44 13.85 -2.99 -7.55
CA LEU A 44 13.90 -2.90 -6.11
C LEU A 44 14.42 -4.20 -5.52
N SER A 45 15.47 -4.10 -4.71
CA SER A 45 16.09 -5.25 -4.06
C SER A 45 16.23 -5.01 -2.56
N TYR A 46 16.12 -6.08 -1.78
CA TYR A 46 16.29 -6.05 -0.34
C TYR A 46 16.90 -7.34 0.18
N SER A 47 17.93 -7.24 1.00
CA SER A 47 18.61 -8.37 1.63
C SER A 47 18.72 -8.15 3.14
N VAL A 48 18.60 -9.25 3.88
CA VAL A 48 18.75 -9.25 5.34
C VAL A 48 20.12 -9.84 5.70
N ARG A 49 20.83 -9.19 6.63
CA ARG A 49 22.09 -9.73 7.16
C ARG A 49 21.79 -10.76 8.25
N THR A 50 22.27 -11.99 8.07
CA THR A 50 22.16 -13.05 9.06
C THR A 50 23.09 -12.82 10.25
N ARG A 51 22.88 -13.54 11.35
CA ARG A 51 23.78 -13.51 12.51
C ARG A 51 25.22 -13.93 12.17
N GLN A 52 25.40 -14.75 11.13
CA GLN A 52 26.68 -15.19 10.61
C GLN A 52 27.35 -14.18 9.67
N GLY A 53 26.70 -13.03 9.39
CA GLY A 53 27.23 -11.98 8.52
C GLY A 53 26.88 -12.11 7.05
N ASN A 54 26.26 -13.20 6.63
CA ASN A 54 25.84 -13.42 5.23
C ASN A 54 24.62 -12.59 4.88
N PHE A 55 24.50 -12.15 3.62
CA PHE A 55 23.31 -11.49 3.10
C PHE A 55 22.40 -12.53 2.44
N VAL A 56 21.14 -12.56 2.88
CA VAL A 56 20.08 -13.38 2.29
C VAL A 56 19.15 -12.45 1.53
N PRO A 57 19.01 -12.60 0.19
CA PRO A 57 18.08 -11.80 -0.59
C PRO A 57 16.64 -12.19 -0.26
N ILE A 58 15.80 -11.19 -0.01
CA ILE A 58 14.35 -11.33 0.23
C ILE A 58 13.56 -10.80 -0.96
N LEU A 59 14.03 -9.69 -1.56
CA LEU A 59 13.48 -9.13 -2.79
C LEU A 59 14.60 -8.99 -3.81
N THR A 60 14.32 -9.35 -5.06
CA THR A 60 15.28 -9.31 -6.17
C THR A 60 14.61 -8.70 -7.40
N ASP A 61 15.10 -7.54 -7.84
CA ASP A 61 14.66 -6.85 -9.06
C ASP A 61 13.13 -6.66 -9.18
N CYS A 62 12.46 -6.35 -8.06
CA CYS A 62 11.03 -6.09 -8.07
C CYS A 62 10.74 -4.78 -8.79
N SER A 63 9.89 -4.85 -9.84
CA SER A 63 9.42 -3.68 -10.57
C SER A 63 7.89 -3.73 -10.66
N LEU A 64 7.23 -2.64 -10.25
CA LEU A 64 5.77 -2.50 -10.32
C LEU A 64 5.38 -1.03 -10.42
N SER A 65 4.16 -0.78 -10.92
CA SER A 65 3.57 0.55 -11.01
C SER A 65 2.07 0.48 -10.72
N ILE A 66 1.60 1.25 -9.73
CA ILE A 66 0.18 1.33 -9.38
C ILE A 66 -0.32 2.75 -9.66
N PRO A 67 -1.33 2.90 -10.53
CA PRO A 67 -1.95 4.19 -10.83
C PRO A 67 -2.61 4.81 -9.59
N SER A 68 -2.68 6.16 -9.58
CA SER A 68 -3.33 6.89 -8.48
C SER A 68 -4.82 6.64 -8.43
N GLY A 69 -5.36 6.49 -7.21
CA GLY A 69 -6.79 6.32 -6.96
C GLY A 69 -7.31 4.91 -7.25
N GLN A 70 -6.44 3.94 -7.47
CA GLN A 70 -6.82 2.56 -7.71
C GLN A 70 -6.61 1.67 -6.49
N PHE A 71 -7.42 0.62 -6.41
CA PHE A 71 -7.34 -0.44 -5.42
C PHE A 71 -6.71 -1.68 -6.03
N TRP A 72 -5.54 -2.07 -5.51
CA TRP A 72 -4.75 -3.19 -6.01
C TRP A 72 -4.52 -4.25 -4.96
N MET A 73 -4.43 -5.50 -5.41
CA MET A 73 -4.11 -6.63 -4.55
C MET A 73 -2.73 -7.20 -4.82
N LEU A 74 -2.06 -7.67 -3.76
CA LEU A 74 -0.77 -8.32 -3.82
C LEU A 74 -0.90 -9.76 -3.33
N LEU A 75 -0.71 -10.71 -4.25
CA LEU A 75 -0.81 -12.15 -4.02
C LEU A 75 0.55 -12.84 -4.17
N GLY A 76 0.61 -14.06 -3.68
CA GLY A 76 1.77 -14.94 -3.81
C GLY A 76 1.90 -15.89 -2.63
N PRO A 77 2.76 -16.92 -2.71
CA PRO A 77 2.94 -17.88 -1.63
C PRO A 77 3.51 -17.23 -0.36
N ASN A 78 3.35 -17.96 0.77
CA ASN A 78 3.93 -17.51 2.04
C ASN A 78 5.46 -17.45 1.92
N GLY A 79 6.06 -16.41 2.51
CA GLY A 79 7.50 -16.20 2.49
C GLY A 79 8.08 -15.60 1.19
N CYS A 80 7.28 -15.36 0.15
CA CYS A 80 7.78 -14.79 -1.11
C CYS A 80 8.16 -13.29 -1.04
N GLY A 81 8.02 -12.63 0.12
CA GLY A 81 8.46 -11.25 0.32
C GLY A 81 7.37 -10.17 0.30
N LYS A 82 6.07 -10.51 0.24
CA LYS A 82 4.94 -9.55 0.20
C LYS A 82 4.97 -8.51 1.32
N SER A 83 4.99 -8.97 2.58
CA SER A 83 5.04 -8.06 3.74
C SER A 83 6.34 -7.25 3.80
N THR A 84 7.45 -7.79 3.28
CA THR A 84 8.71 -7.07 3.17
C THR A 84 8.58 -5.93 2.14
N LEU A 85 8.03 -6.23 0.96
CA LEU A 85 7.75 -5.22 -0.06
C LEU A 85 6.84 -4.13 0.50
N LEU A 86 5.73 -4.51 1.15
CA LEU A 86 4.80 -3.57 1.75
C LEU A 86 5.49 -2.64 2.77
N LYS A 87 6.33 -3.19 3.65
CA LYS A 87 7.11 -2.41 4.63
C LYS A 87 8.08 -1.43 3.98
N ILE A 88 8.69 -1.80 2.85
CA ILE A 88 9.56 -0.89 2.08
C ILE A 88 8.72 0.23 1.45
N LEU A 89 7.59 -0.10 0.82
CA LEU A 89 6.66 0.90 0.28
C LEU A 89 6.14 1.84 1.37
N GLY A 90 5.88 1.31 2.57
CA GLY A 90 5.50 2.06 3.76
C GLY A 90 6.62 2.93 4.34
N GLY A 91 7.88 2.69 3.98
CA GLY A 91 9.06 3.38 4.52
C GLY A 91 9.47 2.89 5.90
N LEU A 92 9.03 1.71 6.29
CA LEU A 92 9.41 1.04 7.52
C LEU A 92 10.75 0.28 7.36
N LEU A 93 11.12 -0.05 6.12
CA LEU A 93 12.39 -0.64 5.72
C LEU A 93 13.00 0.15 4.57
N ASN A 94 14.33 0.24 4.53
CA ASN A 94 15.05 0.84 3.42
C ASN A 94 15.47 -0.26 2.43
N PRO A 95 15.22 -0.11 1.12
CA PRO A 95 15.69 -1.07 0.13
C PRO A 95 17.22 -1.09 0.08
N SER A 96 17.79 -2.23 -0.33
CA SER A 96 19.22 -2.38 -0.55
C SER A 96 19.66 -1.78 -1.89
N GLY A 97 18.73 -1.64 -2.85
CA GLY A 97 18.98 -1.07 -4.17
C GLY A 97 17.69 -0.88 -4.97
N GLY A 98 17.80 -0.21 -6.12
CA GLY A 98 16.70 0.09 -7.01
C GLY A 98 16.11 1.50 -6.79
N TYR A 99 15.05 1.80 -7.56
CA TYR A 99 14.29 3.05 -7.48
C TYR A 99 12.95 2.83 -6.79
N LEU A 100 12.54 3.76 -5.93
CA LEU A 100 11.27 3.75 -5.23
C LEU A 100 10.65 5.13 -5.19
N HIS A 101 9.42 5.25 -5.68
CA HIS A 101 8.55 6.41 -5.50
C HIS A 101 7.19 5.98 -4.94
N VAL A 102 6.78 6.59 -3.84
CA VAL A 102 5.44 6.40 -3.24
C VAL A 102 4.90 7.76 -2.86
N LYS A 103 3.70 8.10 -3.33
CA LYS A 103 3.02 9.36 -2.98
C LYS A 103 2.80 9.46 -1.48
N LYS A 104 2.98 10.66 -0.95
CA LYS A 104 2.75 10.98 0.47
C LYS A 104 1.51 11.88 0.63
N PRO A 105 0.83 11.85 1.78
CA PRO A 105 1.06 10.97 2.94
C PRO A 105 0.68 9.52 2.64
N ARG A 106 1.35 8.59 3.32
CA ARG A 106 1.11 7.15 3.21
C ARG A 106 0.87 6.56 4.59
N SER A 107 -0.04 5.61 4.68
CA SER A 107 -0.39 4.92 5.92
C SER A 107 -0.25 3.40 5.74
N PHE A 108 0.11 2.73 6.82
CA PHE A 108 0.32 1.28 6.86
C PHE A 108 -0.61 0.68 7.92
N VAL A 109 -1.34 -0.39 7.57
CA VAL A 109 -2.16 -1.15 8.51
C VAL A 109 -1.56 -2.55 8.63
N PHE A 110 -1.19 -2.90 9.86
CA PHE A 110 -0.53 -4.17 10.17
C PHE A 110 -1.52 -5.32 10.26
N GLN A 111 -1.06 -6.53 9.96
CA GLN A 111 -1.81 -7.78 10.10
C GLN A 111 -2.37 -7.95 11.53
N ASN A 112 -1.53 -7.71 12.55
CA ASN A 112 -1.97 -7.73 13.94
C ASN A 112 -2.33 -6.31 14.41
N PRO A 113 -3.62 -6.02 14.65
CA PRO A 113 -4.06 -4.70 15.06
C PRO A 113 -3.54 -4.30 16.47
N ASP A 114 -3.21 -5.24 17.33
CA ASP A 114 -2.67 -4.95 18.66
C ASP A 114 -1.30 -4.25 18.61
N HIS A 115 -0.59 -4.34 17.48
CA HIS A 115 0.64 -3.59 17.25
C HIS A 115 0.42 -2.14 16.82
N GLN A 116 -0.82 -1.75 16.55
CA GLN A 116 -1.14 -0.45 15.98
C GLN A 116 -2.03 0.40 16.87
N VAL A 117 -3.03 -0.19 17.52
CA VAL A 117 -3.93 0.52 18.43
C VAL A 117 -3.25 0.76 19.77
N VAL A 118 -3.06 2.02 20.15
CA VAL A 118 -2.22 2.42 21.29
C VAL A 118 -2.94 3.31 22.31
N MET A 119 -4.10 3.89 21.92
CA MET A 119 -4.85 4.81 22.75
C MET A 119 -5.97 4.09 23.54
N PRO A 120 -6.46 4.67 24.65
CA PRO A 120 -7.45 4.00 25.49
C PRO A 120 -8.84 3.88 24.85
N THR A 121 -9.25 4.81 24.00
CA THR A 121 -10.57 4.82 23.32
C THR A 121 -10.43 4.86 21.81
N VAL A 122 -11.49 4.43 21.11
CA VAL A 122 -11.57 4.42 19.65
C VAL A 122 -11.36 5.82 19.07
N GLU A 123 -12.04 6.82 19.60
CA GLU A 123 -11.90 8.21 19.15
C GLU A 123 -10.46 8.71 19.30
N ALA A 124 -9.87 8.50 20.48
CA ALA A 124 -8.51 8.92 20.76
C ALA A 124 -7.49 8.25 19.82
N ASP A 125 -7.69 6.96 19.49
CA ASP A 125 -6.78 6.21 18.63
C ASP A 125 -6.84 6.72 17.19
N VAL A 126 -8.04 6.95 16.65
CA VAL A 126 -8.21 7.52 15.29
C VAL A 126 -7.71 8.96 15.24
N ALA A 127 -7.89 9.75 16.30
CA ALA A 127 -7.38 11.12 16.38
C ALA A 127 -5.86 11.19 16.55
N PHE A 128 -5.20 10.16 17.07
CA PHE A 128 -3.78 10.16 17.40
C PHE A 128 -2.89 10.57 16.23
N GLY A 129 -3.13 9.99 15.05
CA GLY A 129 -2.39 10.30 13.83
C GLY A 129 -2.58 11.73 13.33
N LEU A 130 -3.65 12.41 13.74
CA LEU A 130 -3.95 13.79 13.37
C LEU A 130 -3.15 14.81 14.19
N GLY A 131 -2.59 14.43 15.33
CA GLY A 131 -1.81 15.30 16.22
C GLY A 131 -0.56 15.90 15.57
N LYS A 132 -0.08 15.33 14.45
CA LYS A 132 1.04 15.88 13.66
C LYS A 132 0.63 17.07 12.76
N PHE A 133 -0.67 17.34 12.63
CA PHE A 133 -1.19 18.42 11.82
C PHE A 133 -1.68 19.55 12.72
N SER A 134 -1.49 20.80 12.27
CA SER A 134 -2.04 21.99 12.97
C SER A 134 -3.50 22.17 12.55
N MET A 135 -4.41 21.43 13.18
CA MET A 135 -5.85 21.46 12.88
C MET A 135 -6.65 21.96 14.09
N ALA A 136 -7.80 22.60 13.83
CA ALA A 136 -8.75 22.96 14.87
C ALA A 136 -9.45 21.69 15.43
N ASN A 137 -9.86 21.71 16.70
CA ASN A 137 -10.50 20.57 17.34
C ASN A 137 -11.76 20.11 16.60
N ASP A 138 -12.57 21.04 16.10
CA ASP A 138 -13.79 20.73 15.34
C ASP A 138 -13.48 19.99 14.03
N GLU A 139 -12.35 20.33 13.38
CA GLU A 139 -11.90 19.63 12.18
C GLU A 139 -11.44 18.21 12.51
N ILE A 140 -10.71 18.04 13.61
CA ILE A 140 -10.28 16.72 14.09
C ILE A 140 -11.49 15.84 14.37
N THR A 141 -12.46 16.34 15.17
CA THR A 141 -13.68 15.61 15.49
C THR A 141 -14.47 15.22 14.24
N SER A 142 -14.61 16.14 13.28
CA SER A 142 -15.30 15.85 12.02
C SER A 142 -14.59 14.78 11.19
N ARG A 143 -13.24 14.79 11.13
CA ARG A 143 -12.46 13.79 10.40
C ARG A 143 -12.54 12.41 11.05
N VAL A 144 -12.45 12.36 12.38
CA VAL A 144 -12.57 11.13 13.16
C VAL A 144 -13.95 10.49 12.94
N ALA A 145 -15.03 11.28 13.09
CA ALA A 145 -16.39 10.80 12.88
C ALA A 145 -16.59 10.23 11.47
N LYS A 146 -16.16 10.97 10.44
CA LYS A 146 -16.24 10.52 9.03
C LYS A 146 -15.43 9.25 8.75
N ALA A 147 -14.25 9.13 9.37
CA ALA A 147 -13.41 7.97 9.19
C ALA A 147 -14.00 6.73 9.86
N LEU A 148 -14.55 6.87 11.06
CA LEU A 148 -15.23 5.79 11.77
C LEU A 148 -16.54 5.38 11.10
N ASP A 149 -17.30 6.34 10.58
CA ASP A 149 -18.51 6.05 9.79
C ASP A 149 -18.17 5.22 8.55
N ALA A 150 -17.10 5.56 7.86
CA ALA A 150 -16.63 4.85 6.67
C ALA A 150 -16.26 3.38 6.90
N VAL A 151 -15.98 2.99 8.13
CA VAL A 151 -15.64 1.61 8.52
C VAL A 151 -16.71 0.96 9.41
N GLY A 152 -17.91 1.57 9.52
CA GLY A 152 -19.00 1.05 10.34
C GLY A 152 -18.73 1.03 11.85
N MET A 153 -17.90 1.97 12.35
CA MET A 153 -17.47 2.01 13.74
C MET A 153 -17.89 3.28 14.48
N HIS A 154 -18.78 4.09 13.92
CA HIS A 154 -19.19 5.37 14.50
C HIS A 154 -19.79 5.23 15.91
N GLU A 155 -20.60 4.21 16.15
CA GLU A 155 -21.23 3.96 17.46
C GLU A 155 -20.23 3.55 18.55
N TYR A 156 -18.97 3.24 18.17
CA TYR A 156 -17.93 2.80 19.09
C TYR A 156 -16.98 3.92 19.54
N LEU A 157 -17.21 5.17 19.17
CA LEU A 157 -16.34 6.35 19.43
C LEU A 157 -15.74 6.35 20.85
N GLN A 158 -16.58 6.25 21.86
CA GLN A 158 -16.19 6.33 23.28
C GLN A 158 -15.80 4.97 23.89
N ARG A 159 -15.84 3.90 23.08
CA ARG A 159 -15.60 2.56 23.59
C ARG A 159 -14.11 2.32 23.87
N PRO A 160 -13.77 1.67 24.98
CA PRO A 160 -12.39 1.28 25.25
C PRO A 160 -11.88 0.28 24.19
N ILE A 161 -10.69 0.53 23.63
CA ILE A 161 -10.08 -0.31 22.57
C ILE A 161 -9.92 -1.77 23.03
N GLN A 162 -9.63 -1.99 24.31
CA GLN A 162 -9.43 -3.32 24.87
C GLN A 162 -10.69 -4.20 24.83
N THR A 163 -11.88 -3.62 24.69
CA THR A 163 -13.14 -4.35 24.60
C THR A 163 -13.53 -4.75 23.18
N LEU A 164 -12.74 -4.34 22.18
CA LEU A 164 -12.99 -4.60 20.78
C LEU A 164 -12.48 -5.98 20.37
N SER A 165 -13.19 -6.63 19.43
CA SER A 165 -12.68 -7.83 18.74
C SER A 165 -11.48 -7.45 17.84
N GLY A 166 -10.69 -8.44 17.39
CA GLY A 166 -9.57 -8.24 16.48
C GLY A 166 -9.99 -7.51 15.19
N GLY A 167 -11.12 -7.92 14.59
CA GLY A 167 -11.66 -7.26 13.39
C GLY A 167 -12.11 -5.81 13.64
N GLN A 168 -12.74 -5.54 14.78
CA GLN A 168 -13.08 -4.17 15.16
C GLN A 168 -11.83 -3.29 15.35
N LYS A 169 -10.77 -3.82 15.97
CA LYS A 169 -9.49 -3.11 16.08
C LYS A 169 -8.85 -2.84 14.72
N GLN A 170 -8.95 -3.78 13.77
CA GLN A 170 -8.48 -3.56 12.39
C GLN A 170 -9.25 -2.42 11.72
N ARG A 171 -10.58 -2.37 11.86
CA ARG A 171 -11.40 -1.26 11.34
C ARG A 171 -10.99 0.07 11.95
N VAL A 172 -10.70 0.12 13.25
CA VAL A 172 -10.20 1.34 13.92
C VAL A 172 -8.86 1.77 13.34
N ALA A 173 -7.92 0.84 13.12
CA ALA A 173 -6.62 1.14 12.51
C ALA A 173 -6.77 1.71 11.08
N ILE A 174 -7.71 1.18 10.29
CA ILE A 174 -8.03 1.73 8.97
C ILE A 174 -8.67 3.11 9.07
N ALA A 175 -9.60 3.31 10.01
CA ALA A 175 -10.19 4.62 10.25
C ALA A 175 -9.12 5.67 10.56
N GLY A 176 -8.12 5.33 11.38
CA GLY A 176 -6.96 6.19 11.65
C GLY A 176 -6.22 6.60 10.37
N ALA A 177 -5.93 5.64 9.49
CA ALA A 177 -5.29 5.90 8.20
C ALA A 177 -6.14 6.79 7.28
N LEU A 178 -7.46 6.59 7.25
CA LEU A 178 -8.40 7.40 6.46
C LEU A 178 -8.55 8.82 7.01
N ALA A 179 -8.56 8.98 8.34
CA ALA A 179 -8.61 10.29 8.98
C ALA A 179 -7.42 11.17 8.61
N GLU A 180 -6.23 10.57 8.46
CA GLU A 180 -5.01 11.25 7.99
C GLU A 180 -5.06 11.69 6.52
N ALA A 181 -6.11 11.35 5.77
CA ALA A 181 -6.25 11.61 4.34
C ALA A 181 -5.01 11.15 3.53
N CYS A 182 -4.56 9.92 3.78
CA CYS A 182 -3.43 9.33 3.08
C CYS A 182 -3.68 9.24 1.57
N LYS A 183 -2.61 9.40 0.77
CA LYS A 183 -2.64 9.20 -0.69
C LYS A 183 -2.39 7.74 -1.06
N VAL A 184 -1.67 7.03 -0.19
CA VAL A 184 -1.39 5.59 -0.34
C VAL A 184 -1.70 4.89 0.97
N LEU A 185 -2.51 3.84 0.89
CA LEU A 185 -2.90 2.97 1.99
C LEU A 185 -2.36 1.56 1.73
N LEU A 186 -1.54 1.06 2.64
CA LEU A 186 -0.90 -0.25 2.56
C LEU A 186 -1.48 -1.16 3.64
N LEU A 187 -2.03 -2.31 3.23
CA LEU A 187 -2.81 -3.21 4.08
C LEU A 187 -2.15 -4.60 4.06
N ASP A 188 -1.68 -5.09 5.22
CA ASP A 188 -0.97 -6.37 5.34
C ASP A 188 -1.90 -7.44 5.91
N GLU A 189 -2.42 -8.34 5.06
CA GLU A 189 -3.22 -9.54 5.41
C GLU A 189 -4.38 -9.28 6.41
N LEU A 190 -5.31 -8.43 6.07
CA LEU A 190 -6.47 -8.14 6.90
C LEU A 190 -7.55 -9.23 6.72
N THR A 191 -7.69 -10.13 7.69
CA THR A 191 -8.48 -11.35 7.55
C THR A 191 -9.99 -11.20 7.79
N SER A 192 -10.45 -10.11 8.41
CA SER A 192 -11.83 -9.97 8.91
C SER A 192 -12.61 -8.79 8.34
N PHE A 193 -12.11 -8.18 7.27
CA PHE A 193 -12.64 -6.89 6.79
C PHE A 193 -13.74 -7.02 5.73
N LEU A 194 -13.85 -8.15 5.05
CA LEU A 194 -14.60 -8.27 3.81
C LEU A 194 -16.10 -8.57 3.93
N ASP A 195 -16.63 -8.82 5.11
CA ASP A 195 -18.07 -9.06 5.27
C ASP A 195 -18.94 -7.78 5.17
N GLU A 196 -18.29 -6.58 5.01
CA GLU A 196 -18.97 -5.28 4.87
C GLU A 196 -18.33 -4.41 3.75
N ASP A 197 -18.04 -5.00 2.61
CA ASP A 197 -17.05 -4.64 1.60
C ASP A 197 -17.24 -3.34 0.83
N ASP A 198 -18.43 -2.99 0.45
CA ASP A 198 -18.70 -1.86 -0.45
C ASP A 198 -18.30 -0.52 0.17
N GLN A 199 -18.37 -0.40 1.49
CA GLN A 199 -18.07 0.86 2.18
C GLN A 199 -16.58 1.17 2.17
N PHE A 200 -15.70 0.17 2.34
CA PHE A 200 -14.26 0.39 2.30
C PHE A 200 -13.77 0.74 0.90
N LYS A 201 -14.20 -0.01 -0.12
CA LYS A 201 -13.86 0.25 -1.51
C LYS A 201 -14.34 1.64 -1.94
N ALA A 202 -15.57 1.98 -1.62
CA ALA A 202 -16.14 3.28 -1.91
C ALA A 202 -15.39 4.41 -1.18
N CYS A 203 -15.00 4.20 0.08
CA CYS A 203 -14.23 5.19 0.85
C CYS A 203 -12.83 5.40 0.29
N ALA A 204 -12.11 4.34 -0.04
CA ALA A 204 -10.77 4.41 -0.63
C ALA A 204 -10.81 5.10 -2.00
N SER A 205 -11.76 4.71 -2.86
CA SER A 205 -11.91 5.25 -4.22
C SER A 205 -12.41 6.70 -4.22
N SER A 206 -13.42 7.04 -3.39
CA SER A 206 -14.02 8.39 -3.36
C SER A 206 -13.06 9.49 -2.95
N LYS A 207 -12.05 9.18 -2.15
CA LYS A 207 -11.03 10.14 -1.66
C LYS A 207 -9.81 10.24 -2.56
N GLY A 208 -9.75 9.50 -3.67
CA GLY A 208 -8.57 9.43 -4.54
C GLY A 208 -7.37 8.79 -3.83
N THR A 209 -7.61 7.97 -2.82
CA THR A 209 -6.61 7.16 -2.13
C THR A 209 -6.27 5.94 -2.99
N THR A 210 -4.99 5.65 -3.14
CA THR A 210 -4.53 4.41 -3.75
C THR A 210 -4.32 3.38 -2.66
N ALA A 211 -4.88 2.18 -2.81
CA ALA A 211 -4.71 1.12 -1.83
C ALA A 211 -3.98 -0.08 -2.44
N LEU A 212 -3.06 -0.67 -1.67
CA LEU A 212 -2.42 -1.95 -1.97
C LEU A 212 -2.64 -2.90 -0.80
N TRP A 213 -3.34 -3.97 -1.06
CA TRP A 213 -3.73 -4.96 -0.06
C TRP A 213 -3.09 -6.32 -0.31
N VAL A 214 -2.38 -6.84 0.68
CA VAL A 214 -1.89 -8.23 0.66
C VAL A 214 -3.00 -9.17 1.07
N THR A 215 -3.31 -10.13 0.21
CA THR A 215 -4.33 -11.15 0.47
C THR A 215 -3.91 -12.53 -0.04
N HIS A 216 -4.52 -13.57 0.51
CA HIS A 216 -4.42 -14.95 0.03
C HIS A 216 -5.74 -15.46 -0.60
N ARG A 217 -6.79 -14.64 -0.60
CA ARG A 217 -8.13 -15.00 -1.05
C ARG A 217 -8.36 -14.50 -2.47
N LEU A 218 -8.59 -15.46 -3.40
CA LEU A 218 -8.79 -15.13 -4.82
C LEU A 218 -10.15 -14.50 -5.11
N GLU A 219 -11.15 -14.79 -4.29
CA GLU A 219 -12.48 -14.18 -4.37
C GLU A 219 -12.42 -12.66 -4.19
N GLU A 220 -11.51 -12.16 -3.38
CA GLU A 220 -11.34 -10.73 -3.13
C GLU A 220 -10.88 -9.93 -4.36
N LEU A 221 -10.30 -10.62 -5.36
CA LEU A 221 -9.85 -9.98 -6.61
C LEU A 221 -10.98 -9.30 -7.40
N GLU A 222 -12.24 -9.69 -7.18
CA GLU A 222 -13.39 -9.08 -7.86
C GLU A 222 -13.57 -7.58 -7.47
N TYR A 223 -13.03 -7.16 -6.30
CA TYR A 223 -13.10 -5.79 -5.83
C TYR A 223 -11.91 -4.94 -6.27
N ALA A 224 -10.91 -5.53 -6.93
CA ALA A 224 -9.66 -4.85 -7.28
C ALA A 224 -9.66 -4.33 -8.72
N ASP A 225 -9.12 -3.12 -8.92
CA ASP A 225 -8.84 -2.56 -10.23
C ASP A 225 -7.68 -3.31 -10.93
N GLY A 226 -6.75 -3.84 -10.14
CA GLY A 226 -5.63 -4.63 -10.62
C GLY A 226 -5.00 -5.45 -9.52
N ALA A 227 -4.08 -6.34 -9.91
CA ALA A 227 -3.37 -7.17 -8.97
C ALA A 227 -1.93 -7.44 -9.40
N ILE A 228 -1.13 -7.89 -8.44
CA ILE A 228 0.27 -8.24 -8.57
C ILE A 228 0.45 -9.64 -7.99
N TYR A 229 1.13 -10.52 -8.72
CA TYR A 229 1.55 -11.81 -8.21
C TYR A 229 3.06 -11.84 -7.99
N MET A 230 3.46 -12.20 -6.77
CA MET A 230 4.86 -12.35 -6.37
C MET A 230 5.22 -13.80 -6.11
N GLU A 231 6.46 -14.17 -6.46
CA GLU A 231 7.06 -15.47 -6.17
C GLU A 231 8.57 -15.31 -6.02
N ASP A 232 9.18 -16.00 -5.07
CA ASP A 232 10.64 -16.02 -4.83
C ASP A 232 11.29 -14.62 -4.80
N GLY A 233 10.65 -13.68 -4.14
CA GLY A 233 11.16 -12.32 -4.00
C GLY A 233 11.05 -11.45 -5.25
N LYS A 234 10.26 -11.86 -6.27
CA LYS A 234 10.09 -11.15 -7.55
C LYS A 234 8.62 -10.88 -7.85
N VAL A 235 8.37 -9.82 -8.58
CA VAL A 235 7.08 -9.61 -9.25
C VAL A 235 7.07 -10.45 -10.52
N VAL A 236 6.21 -11.46 -10.56
CA VAL A 236 6.09 -12.40 -11.71
C VAL A 236 5.10 -11.87 -12.74
N LEU A 237 3.98 -11.33 -12.26
CA LEU A 237 2.92 -10.82 -13.12
C LEU A 237 2.22 -9.64 -12.45
N GLN A 238 1.90 -8.63 -13.24
CA GLN A 238 1.09 -7.48 -12.86
C GLN A 238 0.07 -7.21 -13.96
N GLY A 239 -1.19 -6.96 -13.59
CA GLY A 239 -2.25 -6.69 -14.55
C GLY A 239 -3.61 -6.50 -13.92
N ASN A 240 -4.66 -6.60 -14.75
CA ASN A 240 -6.02 -6.57 -14.22
C ASN A 240 -6.32 -7.80 -13.36
N ALA A 241 -7.28 -7.66 -12.44
CA ALA A 241 -7.61 -8.68 -11.45
C ALA A 241 -7.97 -10.04 -12.09
N SER A 242 -8.72 -10.05 -13.20
CA SER A 242 -9.12 -11.29 -13.89
C SER A 242 -7.94 -12.04 -14.51
N THR A 243 -6.96 -11.34 -15.08
CA THR A 243 -5.74 -11.96 -15.62
C THR A 243 -4.94 -12.64 -14.51
N ILE A 244 -4.79 -11.98 -13.36
CA ILE A 244 -4.07 -12.55 -12.22
C ILE A 244 -4.83 -13.74 -11.63
N LYS A 245 -6.15 -13.65 -11.51
CA LYS A 245 -7.00 -14.76 -11.04
C LYS A 245 -6.79 -16.02 -11.89
N ASN A 246 -6.93 -15.90 -13.21
CA ASN A 246 -6.74 -17.01 -14.14
C ASN A 246 -5.32 -17.60 -14.07
N PHE A 247 -4.31 -16.76 -13.92
CA PHE A 247 -2.92 -17.19 -13.76
C PHE A 247 -2.72 -18.01 -12.48
N VAL A 248 -3.23 -17.55 -11.35
CA VAL A 248 -3.09 -18.25 -10.06
C VAL A 248 -3.86 -19.56 -10.07
N GLU A 249 -5.09 -19.58 -10.58
CA GLU A 249 -5.90 -20.80 -10.72
C GLU A 249 -5.21 -21.85 -11.61
N SER A 250 -4.60 -21.42 -12.74
CA SER A 250 -3.85 -22.33 -13.61
C SER A 250 -2.62 -22.93 -12.94
N LYS A 251 -1.91 -22.13 -12.14
CA LYS A 251 -0.79 -22.60 -11.30
C LYS A 251 -1.22 -23.64 -10.28
N GLN A 252 -2.31 -23.34 -9.54
CA GLN A 252 -2.85 -24.27 -8.53
C GLN A 252 -3.27 -25.60 -9.18
N ALA A 253 -3.96 -25.57 -10.32
CA ALA A 253 -4.35 -26.77 -11.05
C ALA A 253 -3.12 -27.60 -11.53
N SER A 254 -2.03 -26.95 -11.93
CA SER A 254 -0.78 -27.61 -12.33
C SER A 254 -0.10 -28.29 -11.15
N TYR A 255 -0.08 -27.64 -9.98
CA TYR A 255 0.46 -28.23 -8.74
C TYR A 255 -0.30 -29.47 -8.30
N ILE A 256 -1.64 -29.43 -8.33
CA ILE A 256 -2.49 -30.58 -7.96
C ILE A 256 -2.24 -31.77 -8.89
N LYS A 257 -2.05 -31.54 -10.19
CA LYS A 257 -1.71 -32.60 -11.16
C LYS A 257 -0.34 -33.24 -10.87
N GLN A 258 0.66 -32.46 -10.46
CA GLN A 258 2.00 -32.97 -10.12
C GLN A 258 2.02 -33.81 -8.83
N ILE A 259 1.14 -33.52 -7.87
CA ILE A 259 1.06 -34.28 -6.62
C ILE A 259 0.34 -35.62 -6.83
N ASN A 260 -0.58 -35.69 -7.81
CA ASN A 260 -1.40 -36.87 -8.09
C ASN A 260 -0.81 -37.77 -9.20
N SER A 261 0.33 -37.43 -9.76
CA SER A 261 1.11 -38.21 -10.75
C SER A 261 2.33 -38.88 -10.11
#